data_28ec892204fccc8a1370704ac9f94639
#
_entry.id   28ec892204fccc8a1370704ac9f94639
#
_cell.length_a   1.000
_cell.length_b   1.000
_cell.length_c   1.000
_cell.angle_alpha   90.00
_cell.angle_beta   90.00
_cell.angle_gamma   90.00
#
_symmetry.space_group_name_H-M   'P 1'
#
loop_
_entity.id
_entity.type
_entity.pdbx_description
1 polymer ?
#
loop_
_entity_poly.entity_id
_entity_poly.type
_entity_poly.pdbx_seq_one_letter_code
_entity_poly.pdbx_strand_id
1 'polypeptide(L)' 'MSMQYIRNYYRVPAKRGARIVYREFGPRKEGVIVGSCDQYLRVRFDDNPGLIETVHPTSGVTYVDGSAA' A
#
# COMPACT_ATOMS: atom_id res chain seq x y z
N MET A 1 -3.71 -5.83 -13.02
CA MET A 1 -4.31 -6.74 -12.03
C MET A 1 -5.22 -5.96 -11.13
N SER A 2 -6.25 -6.60 -10.63
CA SER A 2 -7.17 -5.94 -9.72
C SER A 2 -6.66 -5.98 -8.29
N MET A 3 -7.19 -5.10 -7.46
CA MET A 3 -6.87 -5.13 -6.03
C MET A 3 -7.28 -6.46 -5.41
N GLN A 4 -8.37 -7.03 -5.90
CA GLN A 4 -8.82 -8.31 -5.39
C GLN A 4 -7.80 -9.41 -5.67
N TYR A 5 -7.17 -9.37 -6.84
CA TYR A 5 -6.12 -10.33 -7.16
C TYR A 5 -4.96 -10.22 -6.16
N ILE A 6 -4.55 -8.99 -5.87
CA ILE A 6 -3.45 -8.75 -4.95
C ILE A 6 -3.80 -9.26 -3.56
N ARG A 7 -5.01 -8.98 -3.10
CA ARG A 7 -5.46 -9.46 -1.79
C ARG A 7 -5.42 -10.98 -1.70
N ASN A 8 -5.87 -11.63 -2.76
CA ASN A 8 -5.97 -13.09 -2.76
C ASN A 8 -4.61 -13.73 -2.92
N TYR A 9 -3.79 -13.20 -3.80
CA TYR A 9 -2.51 -13.83 -4.10
C TYR A 9 -1.52 -13.69 -2.94
N TYR A 10 -1.45 -12.49 -2.38
CA TYR A 10 -0.52 -12.22 -1.29
C TYR A 10 -1.14 -12.36 0.09
N ARG A 11 -2.44 -12.55 0.15
CA ARG A 11 -3.18 -12.68 1.40
C ARG A 11 -2.99 -11.47 2.29
N VAL A 12 -3.17 -10.30 1.71
CA VAL A 12 -3.02 -9.03 2.41
C VAL A 12 -4.29 -8.22 2.26
N PRO A 13 -4.60 -7.34 3.23
CA PRO A 13 -5.81 -6.52 3.17
C PRO A 13 -5.63 -5.29 2.30
N ALA A 14 -5.12 -5.47 1.09
CA ALA A 14 -4.85 -4.38 0.18
C ALA A 14 -6.13 -3.93 -0.49
N LYS A 15 -6.52 -2.69 -0.25
CA LYS A 15 -7.69 -2.12 -0.90
C LYS A 15 -7.51 -0.61 -0.99
N ARG A 16 -8.23 -0.03 -1.94
CA ARG A 16 -8.17 1.42 -2.14
C ARG A 16 -8.67 2.11 -0.89
N GLY A 17 -7.92 3.10 -0.42
CA GLY A 17 -8.25 3.82 0.80
C GLY A 17 -7.62 3.26 2.05
N ALA A 18 -7.01 2.09 1.99
CA ALA A 18 -6.36 1.51 3.15
C ALA A 18 -5.05 2.24 3.43
N ARG A 19 -4.75 2.40 4.70
CA ARG A 19 -3.49 3.02 5.10
C ARG A 19 -2.42 1.97 5.27
N ILE A 20 -1.20 2.34 4.90
CA ILE A 20 -0.06 1.45 5.06
C ILE A 20 1.11 2.21 5.66
N VAL A 21 2.05 1.44 6.21
CA VAL A 21 3.34 1.94 6.64
C VAL A 21 4.38 1.25 5.79
N TYR A 22 5.23 2.04 5.14
CA TYR A 22 6.28 1.53 4.29
C TYR A 22 7.62 1.77 4.95
N ARG A 23 8.43 0.70 5.06
CA ARG A 23 9.70 0.81 5.74
C ARG A 23 10.66 -0.21 5.17
N GLU A 24 11.24 0.13 4.04
CA GLU A 24 12.20 -0.75 3.40
C GLU A 24 13.62 -0.17 3.47
N PHE A 25 13.73 1.10 3.18
CA PHE A 25 15.01 1.79 3.21
C PHE A 25 14.84 3.07 4.00
N GLY A 26 15.44 3.16 5.17
CA GLY A 26 15.41 4.39 5.92
C GLY A 26 14.16 4.57 6.76
N PRO A 27 13.75 5.81 6.97
CA PRO A 27 12.65 6.10 7.91
C PRO A 27 11.31 5.56 7.42
N ARG A 28 10.49 5.25 8.37
CA ARG A 28 9.14 4.82 8.13
C ARG A 28 8.32 5.90 7.45
N LYS A 29 7.53 5.52 6.48
CA LYS A 29 6.61 6.41 5.80
C LYS A 29 5.20 5.86 5.88
N GLU A 30 4.23 6.74 5.97
CA GLU A 30 2.83 6.35 5.97
C GLU A 30 2.16 6.86 4.72
N GLY A 31 1.21 6.09 4.23
CA GLY A 31 0.51 6.48 3.04
C GLY A 31 -0.81 5.76 2.88
N VAL A 32 -1.46 6.03 1.76
CA VAL A 32 -2.77 5.50 1.44
C VAL A 32 -2.70 4.82 0.08
N ILE A 33 -3.29 3.65 -0.01
CA ILE A 33 -3.39 2.94 -1.28
C ILE A 33 -4.41 3.64 -2.14
N VAL A 34 -4.00 4.07 -3.34
CA VAL A 34 -4.89 4.75 -4.26
C VAL A 34 -5.25 3.91 -5.46
N GLY A 35 -4.58 2.78 -5.65
CA GLY A 35 -4.88 1.89 -6.76
C GLY A 35 -3.86 0.80 -6.87
N SER A 36 -3.84 0.16 -8.02
CA SER A 36 -2.87 -0.89 -8.30
C SER A 36 -2.40 -0.77 -9.75
N CYS A 37 -1.19 -1.30 -10.00
CA CYS A 37 -0.62 -1.36 -11.32
C CYS A 37 0.02 -2.73 -11.43
N ASP A 38 -0.50 -3.58 -12.32
CA ASP A 38 -0.09 -4.97 -12.38
C ASP A 38 -0.25 -5.60 -10.99
N GLN A 39 0.81 -6.13 -10.45
CA GLN A 39 0.76 -6.76 -9.13
C GLN A 39 1.33 -5.85 -8.04
N TYR A 40 1.49 -4.57 -8.36
CA TYR A 40 2.04 -3.60 -7.41
C TYR A 40 0.95 -2.66 -6.93
N LEU A 41 1.14 -2.11 -5.73
CA LEU A 41 0.24 -1.11 -5.19
C LEU A 41 0.68 0.27 -5.59
N ARG A 42 -0.28 1.13 -5.88
CA ARG A 42 -0.01 2.54 -6.10
C ARG A 42 -0.41 3.27 -4.82
N VAL A 43 0.54 3.99 -4.27
CA VAL A 43 0.40 4.58 -2.94
C VAL A 43 0.75 6.05 -2.99
N ARG A 44 -0.03 6.83 -2.27
CA ARG A 44 0.28 8.24 -2.06
C ARG A 44 0.76 8.39 -0.62
N PHE A 45 2.03 8.74 -0.46
CA PHE A 45 2.61 8.90 0.86
C PHE A 45 2.31 10.29 1.42
N ASP A 46 2.17 10.36 2.74
CA ASP A 46 1.78 11.60 3.40
C ASP A 46 2.83 12.71 3.26
N ASP A 47 4.12 12.34 3.18
CA ASP A 47 5.19 13.32 3.07
C ASP A 47 5.32 13.90 1.67
N ASN A 48 4.63 13.34 0.69
CA ASN A 48 4.64 13.87 -0.67
C ASN A 48 3.34 13.55 -1.37
N PRO A 49 2.25 14.19 -0.97
CA PRO A 49 0.91 13.82 -1.48
C PRO A 49 0.71 14.09 -2.96
N GLY A 50 1.59 14.83 -3.58
CA GLY A 50 1.50 15.07 -5.02
C GLY A 50 2.09 13.97 -5.87
N LEU A 51 2.71 12.96 -5.26
CA LEU A 51 3.40 11.90 -5.99
C LEU A 51 2.77 10.55 -5.67
N ILE A 52 2.48 9.78 -6.71
CA ILE A 52 2.00 8.41 -6.56
C ILE A 52 3.18 7.49 -6.81
N GLU A 53 3.48 6.63 -5.85
CA GLU A 53 4.59 5.69 -5.97
C GLU A 53 4.06 4.27 -6.05
N THR A 54 4.85 3.39 -6.62
CA THR A 54 4.50 1.99 -6.78
C THR A 54 5.32 1.17 -5.80
N VAL A 55 4.66 0.33 -5.01
CA VAL A 55 5.33 -0.51 -4.03
C VAL A 55 4.84 -1.94 -4.13
N HIS A 56 5.71 -2.87 -3.77
CA HIS A 56 5.35 -4.28 -3.73
C HIS A 56 4.42 -4.52 -2.53
N PRO A 57 3.36 -5.32 -2.70
CA PRO A 57 2.37 -5.50 -1.63
C PRO A 57 2.90 -6.05 -0.31
N THR A 58 4.01 -6.76 -0.34
CA THR A 58 4.54 -7.38 0.88
C THR A 58 5.95 -6.92 1.24
N SER A 59 6.62 -6.18 0.36
CA SER A 59 8.01 -5.81 0.60
C SER A 59 8.06 -4.50 1.37
N GLY A 60 8.32 -4.59 2.65
CA GLY A 60 8.44 -3.42 3.50
C GLY A 60 7.12 -2.74 3.82
N VAL A 61 6.01 -3.37 3.48
CA VAL A 61 4.67 -2.77 3.67
C VAL A 61 3.99 -3.44 4.85
N THR A 62 3.52 -2.62 5.78
CA THR A 62 2.68 -3.06 6.89
C THR A 62 1.31 -2.42 6.71
N TYR A 63 0.27 -3.23 6.76
CA TYR A 63 -1.09 -2.74 6.60
C TYR A 63 -1.62 -2.29 7.96
N VAL A 64 -2.05 -1.05 8.01
CA VAL A 64 -2.56 -0.49 9.26
C VAL A 64 -4.00 -0.94 9.43
N ASP A 65 -4.22 -1.76 10.43
CA ASP A 65 -5.52 -2.36 10.63
C ASP A 65 -6.52 -1.44 11.32
N GLY A 66 -6.08 -0.25 11.67
CA GLY A 66 -6.99 0.70 12.26
C GLY A 66 -8.18 0.97 11.35
N SER A 67 -7.98 0.75 10.08
CA SER A 67 -9.07 0.90 9.13
C SER A 67 -10.20 -0.06 9.45
N ALA A 68 -9.90 -1.14 10.09
CA ALA A 68 -10.91 -2.11 10.43
C ALA A 68 -11.82 -1.60 11.54
N ALA A 69 -11.35 -0.61 12.22
CA ALA A 69 -12.15 -0.05 13.29
C ALA A 69 -13.42 0.58 12.72
#